data_193236da48678565de5b50ab1a021d8b
#
_entry.id   193236da48678565de5b50ab1a021d8b
#
_cell.length_a   1.000
_cell.length_b   1.000
_cell.length_c   1.000
_cell.angle_alpha   90.00
_cell.angle_beta   90.00
_cell.angle_gamma   90.00
#
_symmetry.space_group_name_H-M   'P 1'
#
loop_
_entity.id
_entity.type
_entity.pdbx_description
1 polymer ?
#
loop_
_entity_poly.entity_id
_entity_poly.type
_entity_poly.pdbx_seq_one_letter_code
_entity_poly.pdbx_strand_id
1 'polypeptide(L)'
;MKTNNRDLPLDQFIEFALYDKVNGYYMKKNPFGKEGDFITAPNITRVFSEIIAIWVVTFWKSLGSPKKFNLLEFGAGNGEMIKVIIETLKNFPECFMNCNFQIHEKSDLLKEKQQLNLKSEKITWIEDIKKIEQNLNFAISKEQEIIEYSPGSFEYLKNICNLIKKNDGGILIIDYGYLDIKMHETLQAIKNHKYSNILENIGETDITYNINFDLFKKFTNQFDELSSIISNHKKFLTSMGIVQRAEIISENLTFSEKSDLFYRIRRLIDEKQMGELFKVMLIKKKKNKFKTGFEID
;
A
#
# COMPACT_ATOMS: atom_id res chain seq x y z
N MET A 1 4.47 -32.41 14.63
CA MET A 1 5.77 -32.01 15.21
C MET A 1 5.57 -30.69 15.91
N LYS A 2 5.67 -30.63 17.25
CA LYS A 2 5.71 -29.36 17.98
C LYS A 2 7.11 -28.77 17.80
N THR A 3 7.35 -28.07 16.72
CA THR A 3 8.55 -27.23 16.61
C THR A 3 8.41 -26.13 17.66
N ASN A 4 9.40 -26.02 18.53
CA ASN A 4 9.52 -24.91 19.47
C ASN A 4 9.74 -23.62 18.65
N ASN A 5 8.63 -22.94 18.26
CA ASN A 5 8.66 -21.71 17.43
C ASN A 5 9.37 -20.52 18.12
N ARG A 6 9.88 -20.73 19.35
CA ARG A 6 10.61 -19.71 20.13
C ARG A 6 12.06 -19.50 19.69
N ASP A 7 12.61 -20.43 18.89
CA ASP A 7 14.01 -20.39 18.44
C ASP A 7 14.16 -20.02 16.95
N LEU A 8 13.09 -19.52 16.32
CA LEU A 8 13.15 -19.05 14.94
C LEU A 8 13.72 -17.62 14.87
N PRO A 9 14.53 -17.28 13.86
CA PRO A 9 14.82 -15.90 13.52
C PRO A 9 13.52 -15.11 13.32
N LEU A 10 13.53 -13.81 13.65
CA LEU A 10 12.33 -13.00 13.72
C LEU A 10 11.58 -12.95 12.38
N ASP A 11 12.29 -12.84 11.26
CA ASP A 11 11.72 -12.86 9.92
C ASP A 11 10.99 -14.17 9.60
N GLN A 12 11.58 -15.31 9.98
CA GLN A 12 10.95 -16.63 9.82
C GLN A 12 9.76 -16.83 10.77
N PHE A 13 9.86 -16.26 11.98
CA PHE A 13 8.74 -16.26 12.93
C PHE A 13 7.56 -15.45 12.38
N ILE A 14 7.78 -14.26 11.86
CA ILE A 14 6.74 -13.42 11.25
C ILE A 14 6.14 -14.11 10.03
N GLU A 15 6.97 -14.68 9.15
CA GLU A 15 6.50 -15.45 7.99
C GLU A 15 5.60 -16.62 8.42
N PHE A 16 6.00 -17.37 9.43
CA PHE A 16 5.20 -18.46 9.99
C PHE A 16 3.89 -17.94 10.61
N ALA A 17 3.94 -16.93 11.45
CA ALA A 17 2.78 -16.39 12.15
C ALA A 17 1.72 -15.84 11.19
N LEU A 18 2.14 -15.23 10.08
CA LEU A 18 1.26 -14.58 9.14
C LEU A 18 0.83 -15.48 7.96
N TYR A 19 1.73 -16.33 7.44
CA TYR A 19 1.55 -17.01 6.16
C TYR A 19 1.71 -18.54 6.19
N ASP A 20 1.85 -19.17 7.38
CA ASP A 20 1.79 -20.63 7.46
C ASP A 20 0.46 -21.13 6.86
N LYS A 21 0.53 -22.14 5.98
CA LYS A 21 -0.63 -22.61 5.19
C LYS A 21 -1.82 -23.05 6.04
N VAL A 22 -1.58 -23.53 7.26
CA VAL A 22 -2.62 -24.05 8.16
C VAL A 22 -2.95 -23.07 9.27
N ASN A 23 -1.93 -22.42 9.83
CA ASN A 23 -2.03 -21.63 11.06
C ASN A 23 -1.81 -20.14 10.87
N GLY A 24 -1.35 -19.69 9.67
CA GLY A 24 -1.04 -18.30 9.39
C GLY A 24 -2.25 -17.38 9.47
N TYR A 25 -2.07 -16.21 10.02
CA TYR A 25 -3.11 -15.20 10.24
C TYR A 25 -3.90 -14.87 8.96
N TYR A 26 -3.21 -14.56 7.86
CA TYR A 26 -3.82 -14.25 6.56
C TYR A 26 -4.37 -15.48 5.82
N MET A 27 -4.06 -16.68 6.31
CA MET A 27 -4.51 -17.94 5.69
C MET A 27 -5.80 -18.49 6.32
N LYS A 28 -6.18 -18.00 7.52
CA LYS A 28 -7.35 -18.50 8.26
C LYS A 28 -8.57 -17.60 8.17
N LYS A 29 -8.40 -16.30 8.17
CA LYS A 29 -9.51 -15.34 8.26
C LYS A 29 -9.28 -14.13 7.36
N ASN A 30 -10.38 -13.44 7.05
CA ASN A 30 -10.29 -12.11 6.44
C ASN A 30 -10.08 -11.06 7.54
N PRO A 31 -8.93 -10.40 7.62
CA PRO A 31 -8.67 -9.41 8.65
C PRO A 31 -9.26 -8.03 8.32
N PHE A 32 -9.83 -7.85 7.13
CA PHE A 32 -10.26 -6.55 6.64
C PHE A 32 -11.77 -6.32 6.80
N GLY A 33 -12.16 -5.06 7.09
CA GLY A 33 -13.55 -4.62 7.19
C GLY A 33 -14.06 -4.54 8.62
N LYS A 34 -15.38 -4.34 8.77
CA LYS A 34 -16.03 -4.10 10.08
C LYS A 34 -15.90 -5.29 11.05
N GLU A 35 -15.86 -6.49 10.52
CA GLU A 35 -15.75 -7.75 11.28
C GLU A 35 -14.30 -8.24 11.41
N GLY A 36 -13.35 -7.54 10.78
CA GLY A 36 -11.93 -7.85 10.82
C GLY A 36 -11.17 -7.02 11.87
N ASP A 37 -9.88 -7.29 11.98
CA ASP A 37 -8.99 -6.57 12.90
C ASP A 37 -8.59 -5.18 12.36
N PHE A 38 -8.80 -4.93 11.04
CA PHE A 38 -8.39 -3.70 10.36
C PHE A 38 -9.47 -3.08 9.50
N ILE A 39 -9.55 -1.76 9.56
CA ILE A 39 -10.32 -0.95 8.62
C ILE A 39 -9.31 -0.11 7.81
N THR A 40 -8.97 -0.58 6.62
CA THR A 40 -8.02 0.09 5.70
C THR A 40 -8.67 1.29 5.01
N ALA A 41 -7.86 2.21 4.48
CA ALA A 41 -8.34 3.42 3.81
C ALA A 41 -9.40 3.14 2.71
N PRO A 42 -9.24 2.13 1.83
CA PRO A 42 -10.28 1.74 0.86
C PRO A 42 -11.60 1.30 1.51
N ASN A 43 -11.53 0.67 2.70
CA ASN A 43 -12.71 0.22 3.44
C ASN A 43 -13.38 1.35 4.26
N ILE A 44 -12.66 2.44 4.54
CA ILE A 44 -13.22 3.61 5.23
C ILE A 44 -14.19 4.34 4.30
N THR A 45 -13.75 4.61 3.07
CA THR A 45 -14.59 5.33 2.09
C THR A 45 -14.15 5.03 0.67
N ARG A 46 -15.12 4.84 -0.21
CA ARG A 46 -14.94 4.71 -1.65
C ARG A 46 -14.17 5.91 -2.26
N VAL A 47 -14.37 7.11 -1.70
CA VAL A 47 -13.73 8.36 -2.19
C VAL A 47 -12.21 8.24 -2.19
N PHE A 48 -11.60 7.55 -1.22
CA PHE A 48 -10.16 7.29 -1.23
C PHE A 48 -9.72 6.62 -2.54
N SER A 49 -10.37 5.52 -2.89
CA SER A 49 -10.01 4.73 -4.08
C SER A 49 -10.32 5.50 -5.39
N GLU A 50 -11.36 6.34 -5.40
CA GLU A 50 -11.65 7.24 -6.53
C GLU A 50 -10.53 8.28 -6.72
N ILE A 51 -10.00 8.85 -5.65
CA ILE A 51 -8.85 9.77 -5.70
C ILE A 51 -7.60 9.08 -6.25
N ILE A 52 -7.33 7.85 -5.81
CA ILE A 52 -6.21 7.06 -6.35
C ILE A 52 -6.43 6.77 -7.85
N ALA A 53 -7.65 6.46 -8.28
CA ALA A 53 -7.96 6.27 -9.70
C ALA A 53 -7.69 7.53 -10.55
N ILE A 54 -8.07 8.70 -10.07
CA ILE A 54 -7.78 9.98 -10.75
C ILE A 54 -6.26 10.23 -10.80
N TRP A 55 -5.55 9.91 -9.72
CA TRP A 55 -4.08 9.97 -9.72
C TRP A 55 -3.48 9.07 -10.81
N VAL A 56 -3.97 7.82 -10.94
CA VAL A 56 -3.55 6.88 -11.99
C VAL A 56 -3.76 7.47 -13.38
N VAL A 57 -4.92 8.06 -13.66
CA VAL A 57 -5.21 8.69 -14.96
C VAL A 57 -4.24 9.85 -15.25
N THR A 58 -3.99 10.70 -14.26
CA THR A 58 -3.09 11.85 -14.43
C THR A 58 -1.64 11.41 -14.60
N PHE A 59 -1.22 10.37 -13.88
CA PHE A 59 0.10 9.78 -14.05
C PHE A 59 0.26 9.12 -15.43
N TRP A 60 -0.73 8.32 -15.90
CA TRP A 60 -0.74 7.73 -17.22
C TRP A 60 -0.61 8.79 -18.33
N LYS A 61 -1.34 9.92 -18.22
CA LYS A 61 -1.19 11.06 -19.14
C LYS A 61 0.24 11.62 -19.11
N SER A 62 0.87 11.73 -17.95
CA SER A 62 2.24 12.22 -17.81
C SER A 62 3.29 11.33 -18.47
N LEU A 63 2.96 10.07 -18.70
CA LEU A 63 3.79 9.10 -19.46
C LEU A 63 3.56 9.16 -20.97
N GLY A 64 2.76 10.12 -21.47
CA GLY A 64 2.42 10.25 -22.89
C GLY A 64 1.27 9.36 -23.33
N SER A 65 0.38 8.98 -22.41
CA SER A 65 -0.81 8.16 -22.69
C SER A 65 -0.48 6.85 -23.44
N PRO A 66 0.36 5.98 -22.88
CA PRO A 66 0.78 4.76 -23.56
C PRO A 66 -0.42 3.87 -23.91
N LYS A 67 -0.40 3.28 -25.12
CA LYS A 67 -1.47 2.40 -25.63
C LYS A 67 -1.54 1.03 -24.96
N LYS A 68 -0.59 0.69 -24.09
CA LYS A 68 -0.60 -0.50 -23.22
C LYS A 68 0.18 -0.17 -21.96
N PHE A 69 -0.43 -0.40 -20.81
CA PHE A 69 0.25 -0.33 -19.51
C PHE A 69 -0.38 -1.31 -18.52
N ASN A 70 0.39 -1.69 -17.52
CA ASN A 70 -0.09 -2.52 -16.43
C ASN A 70 -0.29 -1.65 -15.19
N LEU A 71 -1.42 -1.83 -14.51
CA LEU A 71 -1.69 -1.34 -13.17
C LEU A 71 -1.69 -2.53 -12.23
N LEU A 72 -0.67 -2.61 -11.38
CA LEU A 72 -0.49 -3.70 -10.43
C LEU A 72 -0.73 -3.20 -9.01
N GLU A 73 -1.64 -3.86 -8.28
CA GLU A 73 -1.85 -3.68 -6.85
C GLU A 73 -1.20 -4.83 -6.07
N PHE A 74 -0.40 -4.49 -5.06
CA PHE A 74 0.21 -5.46 -4.16
C PHE A 74 -0.63 -5.56 -2.88
N GLY A 75 -1.02 -6.81 -2.49
CA GLY A 75 -1.76 -7.04 -1.27
C GLY A 75 -3.14 -6.38 -1.29
N ALA A 76 -3.95 -6.69 -2.29
CA ALA A 76 -5.24 -6.03 -2.53
C ALA A 76 -6.30 -6.28 -1.45
N GLY A 77 -5.98 -7.03 -0.39
CA GLY A 77 -6.90 -7.38 0.69
C GLY A 77 -8.16 -8.06 0.16
N ASN A 78 -9.33 -7.45 0.34
CA ASN A 78 -10.58 -7.93 -0.24
C ASN A 78 -10.84 -7.47 -1.69
N GLY A 79 -9.90 -6.75 -2.32
CA GLY A 79 -10.00 -6.24 -3.69
C GLY A 79 -10.83 -4.95 -3.83
N GLU A 80 -11.14 -4.26 -2.74
CA GLU A 80 -12.03 -3.10 -2.77
C GLU A 80 -11.42 -1.90 -3.50
N MET A 81 -10.11 -1.64 -3.32
CA MET A 81 -9.46 -0.51 -3.98
C MET A 81 -9.40 -0.71 -5.50
N ILE A 82 -8.89 -1.83 -5.98
CA ILE A 82 -8.78 -2.10 -7.42
C ILE A 82 -10.15 -2.09 -8.10
N LYS A 83 -11.20 -2.61 -7.43
CA LYS A 83 -12.57 -2.58 -7.92
C LYS A 83 -13.05 -1.16 -8.18
N VAL A 84 -12.90 -0.27 -7.20
CA VAL A 84 -13.31 1.14 -7.36
C VAL A 84 -12.43 1.86 -8.38
N ILE A 85 -11.14 1.56 -8.44
CA ILE A 85 -10.24 2.10 -9.48
C ILE A 85 -10.77 1.72 -10.87
N ILE A 86 -11.06 0.44 -11.11
CA ILE A 86 -11.60 -0.05 -12.39
C ILE A 86 -12.90 0.67 -12.73
N GLU A 87 -13.86 0.74 -11.80
CA GLU A 87 -15.13 1.41 -12.01
C GLU A 87 -14.96 2.90 -12.34
N THR A 88 -14.03 3.58 -11.68
CA THR A 88 -13.72 4.99 -11.92
C THR A 88 -13.04 5.20 -13.28
N LEU A 89 -12.12 4.31 -13.66
CA LEU A 89 -11.42 4.40 -14.94
C LEU A 89 -12.35 4.19 -16.14
N LYS A 90 -13.50 3.53 -16.00
CA LYS A 90 -14.52 3.43 -17.06
C LYS A 90 -15.02 4.80 -17.54
N ASN A 91 -14.94 5.85 -16.70
CA ASN A 91 -15.22 7.23 -17.08
C ASN A 91 -14.07 7.88 -17.91
N PHE A 92 -12.96 7.18 -18.10
CA PHE A 92 -11.81 7.59 -18.90
C PHE A 92 -11.48 6.50 -19.93
N PRO A 93 -12.31 6.35 -20.99
CA PRO A 93 -12.28 5.17 -21.86
C PRO A 93 -10.93 4.86 -22.48
N GLU A 94 -10.16 5.89 -22.86
CA GLU A 94 -8.84 5.72 -23.46
C GLU A 94 -7.85 5.10 -22.44
N CYS A 95 -7.84 5.58 -21.20
CA CYS A 95 -7.00 5.01 -20.13
C CYS A 95 -7.45 3.59 -19.81
N PHE A 96 -8.76 3.37 -19.64
CA PHE A 96 -9.34 2.08 -19.27
C PHE A 96 -9.05 0.98 -20.31
N MET A 97 -9.27 1.25 -21.60
CA MET A 97 -9.05 0.27 -22.67
C MET A 97 -7.59 -0.15 -22.82
N ASN A 98 -6.68 0.73 -22.46
CA ASN A 98 -5.22 0.50 -22.55
C ASN A 98 -4.62 -0.08 -21.28
N CYS A 99 -5.39 -0.21 -20.20
CA CYS A 99 -4.96 -0.73 -18.91
C CYS A 99 -5.13 -2.25 -18.81
N ASN A 100 -4.08 -2.93 -18.39
CA ASN A 100 -4.13 -4.32 -17.94
C ASN A 100 -4.03 -4.34 -16.40
N PHE A 101 -5.11 -4.73 -15.74
CA PHE A 101 -5.21 -4.75 -14.29
C PHE A 101 -4.60 -6.03 -13.73
N GLN A 102 -3.79 -5.91 -12.70
CA GLN A 102 -3.09 -7.02 -12.08
C GLN A 102 -3.14 -6.91 -10.55
N ILE A 103 -3.17 -8.04 -9.87
CA ILE A 103 -3.06 -8.15 -8.42
C ILE A 103 -1.95 -9.15 -8.09
N HIS A 104 -1.11 -8.77 -7.15
CA HIS A 104 -0.22 -9.71 -6.47
C HIS A 104 -0.76 -9.96 -5.06
N GLU A 105 -1.11 -11.21 -4.77
CA GLU A 105 -1.65 -11.64 -3.48
C GLU A 105 -1.00 -12.96 -3.06
N LYS A 106 -0.55 -13.02 -1.81
CA LYS A 106 0.11 -14.21 -1.25
C LYS A 106 -0.88 -15.16 -0.60
N SER A 107 -1.96 -14.64 -0.03
CA SER A 107 -2.99 -15.44 0.64
C SER A 107 -3.98 -16.03 -0.35
N ASP A 108 -4.11 -17.36 -0.37
CA ASP A 108 -5.09 -18.06 -1.22
C ASP A 108 -6.53 -17.72 -0.81
N LEU A 109 -6.80 -17.57 0.49
CA LEU A 109 -8.11 -17.14 1.01
C LEU A 109 -8.51 -15.76 0.48
N LEU A 110 -7.56 -14.82 0.44
CA LEU A 110 -7.81 -13.46 -0.08
C LEU A 110 -7.94 -13.47 -1.61
N LYS A 111 -7.19 -14.30 -2.32
CA LYS A 111 -7.36 -14.50 -3.78
C LYS A 111 -8.78 -14.95 -4.12
N GLU A 112 -9.33 -15.95 -3.42
CA GLU A 112 -10.70 -16.41 -3.61
C GLU A 112 -11.72 -15.29 -3.39
N LYS A 113 -11.55 -14.47 -2.35
CA LYS A 113 -12.43 -13.31 -2.09
C LYS A 113 -12.33 -12.26 -3.15
N GLN A 114 -11.12 -11.93 -3.60
CA GLN A 114 -10.88 -11.01 -4.71
C GLN A 114 -11.56 -11.51 -5.99
N GLN A 115 -11.45 -12.80 -6.30
CA GLN A 115 -12.12 -13.43 -7.44
C GLN A 115 -13.65 -13.31 -7.35
N LEU A 116 -14.24 -13.48 -6.15
CA LEU A 116 -15.67 -13.30 -5.94
C LEU A 116 -16.13 -11.85 -6.12
N ASN A 117 -15.35 -10.89 -5.62
CA ASN A 117 -15.66 -9.46 -5.68
C ASN A 117 -15.43 -8.85 -7.07
N LEU A 118 -14.58 -9.46 -7.91
CA LEU A 118 -14.08 -8.93 -9.17
C LEU A 118 -14.50 -9.78 -10.39
N LYS A 119 -15.50 -10.62 -10.24
CA LYS A 119 -15.94 -11.64 -11.25
C LYS A 119 -16.15 -11.15 -12.68
N SER A 120 -16.45 -9.87 -12.89
CA SER A 120 -16.75 -9.30 -14.20
C SER A 120 -15.56 -8.59 -14.86
N GLU A 121 -14.39 -8.54 -14.19
CA GLU A 121 -13.27 -7.73 -14.64
C GLU A 121 -12.10 -8.61 -15.11
N LYS A 122 -11.40 -8.16 -16.16
CA LYS A 122 -10.21 -8.84 -16.68
C LYS A 122 -9.02 -8.55 -15.78
N ILE A 123 -8.83 -9.35 -14.73
CA ILE A 123 -7.73 -9.24 -13.78
C ILE A 123 -6.86 -10.49 -13.85
N THR A 124 -5.54 -10.29 -13.86
CA THR A 124 -4.55 -11.35 -13.81
C THR A 124 -3.89 -11.37 -12.43
N TRP A 125 -3.92 -12.52 -11.74
CA TRP A 125 -3.16 -12.73 -10.51
C TRP A 125 -1.75 -13.18 -10.85
N ILE A 126 -0.75 -12.47 -10.30
CA ILE A 126 0.66 -12.81 -10.47
C ILE A 126 1.10 -13.61 -9.25
N GLU A 127 1.41 -14.89 -9.43
CA GLU A 127 1.77 -15.79 -8.33
C GLU A 127 3.26 -15.78 -7.99
N ASP A 128 4.13 -15.41 -8.93
CA ASP A 128 5.58 -15.54 -8.78
C ASP A 128 6.29 -14.25 -9.22
N ILE A 129 6.62 -13.42 -8.24
CA ILE A 129 7.70 -12.46 -8.41
C ILE A 129 8.96 -13.23 -8.01
N LYS A 130 9.65 -13.78 -9.01
CA LYS A 130 10.86 -14.59 -8.84
C LYS A 130 11.76 -14.00 -7.76
N LYS A 131 12.13 -14.88 -6.81
CA LYS A 131 13.15 -14.64 -5.78
C LYS A 131 14.31 -13.85 -6.36
N ILE A 132 14.48 -12.66 -5.87
CA ILE A 132 15.61 -11.84 -6.23
C ILE A 132 16.51 -11.76 -5.02
N GLU A 133 17.58 -12.50 -5.10
CA GLU A 133 18.73 -12.34 -4.24
C GLU A 133 19.54 -11.15 -4.71
N GLN A 134 19.84 -10.24 -3.85
CA GLN A 134 21.17 -9.67 -3.67
C GLN A 134 21.15 -8.36 -2.87
N ASN A 135 21.94 -8.36 -1.84
CA ASN A 135 22.46 -7.40 -0.89
C ASN A 135 22.25 -5.90 -1.20
N LEU A 136 21.76 -5.22 -0.18
CA LEU A 136 21.92 -3.77 -0.05
C LEU A 136 23.41 -3.40 -0.15
N ASN A 137 23.76 -2.53 -1.07
CA ASN A 137 25.13 -2.02 -1.22
C ASN A 137 25.45 -0.87 -0.24
N PHE A 138 24.74 -0.77 0.88
CA PHE A 138 25.04 0.21 1.92
C PHE A 138 24.86 -0.39 3.31
N ALA A 139 25.70 0.05 4.25
CA ALA A 139 25.53 -0.31 5.64
C ALA A 139 24.31 0.42 6.22
N ILE A 140 23.42 -0.28 6.92
CA ILE A 140 22.47 0.31 7.83
C ILE A 140 23.32 0.93 8.95
N SER A 141 23.07 2.21 9.28
CA SER A 141 23.95 3.02 10.12
C SER A 141 24.42 2.28 11.40
N LYS A 142 25.73 2.32 11.66
CA LYS A 142 26.35 1.75 12.87
C LYS A 142 25.92 2.45 14.18
N GLU A 143 25.21 3.57 14.10
CA GLU A 143 24.77 4.41 15.23
C GLU A 143 23.32 4.14 15.65
N GLN A 144 22.67 3.11 15.11
CA GLN A 144 21.30 2.75 15.46
C GLN A 144 21.27 1.85 16.70
N GLU A 145 20.46 2.20 17.71
CA GLU A 145 20.18 1.36 18.87
C GLU A 145 19.22 0.21 18.50
N ILE A 146 18.31 0.48 17.54
CA ILE A 146 17.31 -0.46 17.04
C ILE A 146 17.43 -0.51 15.53
N ILE A 147 17.36 -1.70 14.97
CA ILE A 147 17.35 -1.91 13.52
C ILE A 147 16.06 -2.65 13.15
N GLU A 148 15.12 -1.94 12.53
CA GLU A 148 13.97 -2.52 11.84
C GLU A 148 14.20 -2.50 10.34
N TYR A 149 14.36 -3.68 9.76
CA TYR A 149 14.73 -3.85 8.36
C TYR A 149 14.09 -5.11 7.79
N SER A 150 13.42 -4.97 6.65
CA SER A 150 12.84 -6.08 5.90
C SER A 150 13.65 -6.33 4.62
N PRO A 151 14.52 -7.35 4.58
CA PRO A 151 15.27 -7.70 3.36
C PRO A 151 14.37 -7.89 2.15
N GLY A 152 13.24 -8.59 2.32
CA GLY A 152 12.28 -8.85 1.26
C GLY A 152 11.68 -7.57 0.66
N SER A 153 11.34 -6.57 1.48
CA SER A 153 10.81 -5.29 0.99
C SER A 153 11.80 -4.56 0.07
N PHE A 154 13.08 -4.57 0.42
CA PHE A 154 14.12 -3.93 -0.39
C PHE A 154 14.44 -4.71 -1.67
N GLU A 155 14.30 -6.02 -1.63
CA GLU A 155 14.40 -6.87 -2.82
C GLU A 155 13.28 -6.55 -3.81
N TYR A 156 12.03 -6.49 -3.35
CA TYR A 156 10.89 -6.05 -4.17
C TYR A 156 11.12 -4.65 -4.73
N LEU A 157 11.52 -3.70 -3.89
CA LEU A 157 11.78 -2.32 -4.29
C LEU A 157 12.89 -2.23 -5.35
N LYS A 158 13.98 -2.99 -5.20
CA LYS A 158 15.05 -3.10 -6.21
C LYS A 158 14.52 -3.55 -7.56
N ASN A 159 13.67 -4.57 -7.56
CA ASN A 159 13.08 -5.09 -8.79
C ASN A 159 12.18 -4.11 -9.48
N ILE A 160 11.32 -3.43 -8.72
CA ILE A 160 10.43 -2.41 -9.25
C ILE A 160 11.26 -1.24 -9.79
N CYS A 161 12.29 -0.80 -9.08
CA CYS A 161 13.20 0.24 -9.56
C CYS A 161 13.86 -0.15 -10.89
N ASN A 162 14.32 -1.38 -11.02
CA ASN A 162 14.90 -1.89 -12.28
C ASN A 162 13.87 -1.96 -13.41
N LEU A 163 12.63 -2.36 -13.11
CA LEU A 163 11.54 -2.36 -14.10
C LEU A 163 11.21 -0.94 -14.57
N ILE A 164 11.14 0.04 -13.66
CA ILE A 164 10.91 1.46 -14.00
C ILE A 164 12.04 1.99 -14.86
N LYS A 165 13.31 1.67 -14.53
CA LYS A 165 14.46 2.04 -15.35
C LYS A 165 14.35 1.52 -16.78
N LYS A 166 13.97 0.26 -16.93
CA LYS A 166 13.89 -0.41 -18.24
C LYS A 166 12.70 0.06 -19.08
N ASN A 167 11.51 0.20 -18.47
CA ASN A 167 10.24 0.28 -19.22
C ASN A 167 9.54 1.64 -19.12
N ASP A 168 9.98 2.58 -18.32
CA ASP A 168 9.19 3.71 -17.82
C ASP A 168 8.08 3.28 -16.85
N GLY A 169 7.45 4.27 -16.18
CA GLY A 169 6.42 4.05 -15.19
C GLY A 169 6.79 4.64 -13.84
N GLY A 170 6.15 4.16 -12.79
CA GLY A 170 6.41 4.54 -11.41
C GLY A 170 5.72 3.63 -10.43
N ILE A 171 6.04 3.79 -9.16
CA ILE A 171 5.33 3.17 -8.04
C ILE A 171 4.85 4.24 -7.08
N LEU A 172 3.60 4.11 -6.65
CA LEU A 172 3.01 4.84 -5.53
C LEU A 172 2.93 3.90 -4.33
N ILE A 173 3.63 4.23 -3.26
CA ILE A 173 3.62 3.50 -1.99
C ILE A 173 2.81 4.33 -1.01
N ILE A 174 1.78 3.73 -0.41
CA ILE A 174 0.94 4.34 0.62
C ILE A 174 0.89 3.38 1.80
N ASP A 175 1.56 3.77 2.88
CA ASP A 175 1.62 2.92 4.07
C ASP A 175 1.87 3.75 5.33
N TYR A 176 1.62 3.15 6.51
CA TYR A 176 1.99 3.79 7.76
C TYR A 176 3.50 3.72 7.98
N GLY A 177 4.05 4.83 8.44
CA GLY A 177 5.50 4.95 8.61
C GLY A 177 5.93 6.36 9.00
N TYR A 178 7.22 6.53 9.04
CA TYR A 178 7.85 7.75 9.51
C TYR A 178 8.96 8.22 8.58
N LEU A 179 9.36 9.48 8.77
CA LEU A 179 10.49 10.14 8.12
C LEU A 179 11.48 10.51 9.23
N ASP A 180 12.47 9.67 9.44
CA ASP A 180 13.55 9.91 10.40
C ASP A 180 14.80 9.12 9.98
N ILE A 181 15.97 9.71 10.20
CA ILE A 181 17.24 9.03 9.99
C ILE A 181 17.43 7.91 11.02
N LYS A 182 16.96 8.13 12.27
CA LYS A 182 16.98 7.10 13.32
C LYS A 182 15.84 6.12 13.12
N MET A 183 16.12 4.84 13.32
CA MET A 183 15.11 3.81 13.36
C MET A 183 14.44 3.77 14.74
N HIS A 184 13.15 3.51 14.76
CA HIS A 184 12.33 3.40 15.95
C HIS A 184 11.89 1.96 16.16
N GLU A 185 11.62 1.57 17.41
CA GLU A 185 10.96 0.30 17.73
C GLU A 185 9.47 0.45 17.41
N THR A 186 9.05 -0.13 16.30
CA THR A 186 7.68 0.00 15.80
C THR A 186 6.97 -1.33 15.62
N LEU A 187 7.67 -2.44 15.83
CA LEU A 187 7.12 -3.79 15.72
C LEU A 187 5.98 -3.98 16.74
N GLN A 188 4.82 -4.32 16.26
CA GLN A 188 3.61 -4.44 17.05
C GLN A 188 2.74 -5.61 16.60
N ALA A 189 1.93 -6.11 17.49
CA ALA A 189 0.89 -7.09 17.21
C ALA A 189 -0.48 -6.52 17.55
N ILE A 190 -1.48 -6.77 16.69
CA ILE A 190 -2.84 -6.28 16.85
C ILE A 190 -3.83 -7.44 16.75
N LYS A 191 -4.75 -7.50 17.73
CA LYS A 191 -5.88 -8.43 17.75
C LYS A 191 -7.13 -7.67 18.20
N ASN A 192 -8.23 -7.77 17.45
CA ASN A 192 -9.49 -7.09 17.74
C ASN A 192 -9.31 -5.58 18.04
N HIS A 193 -8.54 -4.89 17.21
CA HIS A 193 -8.19 -3.45 17.32
C HIS A 193 -7.43 -3.07 18.61
N LYS A 194 -6.79 -4.01 19.28
CA LYS A 194 -5.99 -3.78 20.48
C LYS A 194 -4.58 -4.34 20.31
N TYR A 195 -3.63 -3.67 20.95
CA TYR A 195 -2.27 -4.17 21.03
C TYR A 195 -2.21 -5.51 21.78
N SER A 196 -1.40 -6.41 21.29
CA SER A 196 -1.13 -7.74 21.87
C SER A 196 0.38 -7.99 21.89
N ASN A 197 0.82 -8.97 22.65
CA ASN A 197 2.21 -9.41 22.61
C ASN A 197 2.45 -10.21 21.32
N ILE A 198 3.57 -9.93 20.62
CA ILE A 198 3.93 -10.59 19.35
C ILE A 198 4.10 -12.11 19.48
N LEU A 199 4.45 -12.60 20.65
CA LEU A 199 4.65 -14.02 20.95
C LEU A 199 3.37 -14.72 21.45
N GLU A 200 2.28 -13.96 21.65
CA GLU A 200 0.98 -14.49 22.05
C GLU A 200 0.05 -14.63 20.86
N ASN A 201 -0.82 -15.65 20.92
CA ASN A 201 -1.83 -15.89 19.88
C ASN A 201 -1.24 -15.97 18.46
N ILE A 202 -0.13 -16.67 18.29
CA ILE A 202 0.55 -16.87 17.00
C ILE A 202 -0.44 -17.40 15.96
N GLY A 203 -0.50 -16.75 14.79
CA GLY A 203 -1.46 -17.08 13.73
C GLY A 203 -2.89 -16.56 13.98
N GLU A 204 -3.12 -15.78 15.06
CA GLU A 204 -4.40 -15.11 15.34
C GLU A 204 -4.25 -13.59 15.49
N THR A 205 -3.03 -13.10 15.46
CA THR A 205 -2.65 -11.71 15.67
C THR A 205 -1.90 -11.22 14.43
N ASP A 206 -2.24 -10.04 13.94
CA ASP A 206 -1.43 -9.41 12.90
C ASP A 206 -0.17 -8.81 13.51
N ILE A 207 0.96 -9.03 12.83
CA ILE A 207 2.26 -8.50 13.25
C ILE A 207 2.71 -7.50 12.20
N THR A 208 2.88 -6.24 12.61
CA THR A 208 3.19 -5.14 11.72
C THR A 208 4.31 -4.27 12.27
N TYR A 209 4.93 -3.47 11.41
CA TYR A 209 5.90 -2.45 11.77
C TYR A 209 5.74 -1.23 10.86
N ASN A 210 6.22 -0.07 11.29
CA ASN A 210 6.13 1.17 10.51
C ASN A 210 7.29 1.26 9.52
N ILE A 211 7.00 1.60 8.27
CA ILE A 211 8.02 1.77 7.25
C ILE A 211 8.87 3.02 7.53
N ASN A 212 10.19 2.88 7.52
CA ASN A 212 11.10 4.01 7.47
C ASN A 212 11.23 4.50 6.02
N PHE A 213 10.50 5.56 5.68
CA PHE A 213 10.50 6.12 4.32
C PHE A 213 11.80 6.85 3.95
N ASP A 214 12.58 7.34 4.93
CA ASP A 214 13.92 7.89 4.67
C ASP A 214 14.88 6.79 4.21
N LEU A 215 14.77 5.59 4.78
CA LEU A 215 15.53 4.43 4.32
C LEU A 215 15.16 4.03 2.89
N PHE A 216 13.85 4.02 2.55
CA PHE A 216 13.38 3.77 1.19
C PHE A 216 13.88 4.83 0.20
N LYS A 217 13.85 6.10 0.60
CA LYS A 217 14.40 7.22 -0.17
C LYS A 217 15.91 7.06 -0.41
N LYS A 218 16.67 6.76 0.65
CA LYS A 218 18.11 6.50 0.59
C LYS A 218 18.44 5.35 -0.37
N PHE A 219 17.66 4.26 -0.31
CA PHE A 219 17.80 3.14 -1.22
C PHE A 219 17.50 3.54 -2.67
N THR A 220 16.39 4.24 -2.90
CA THR A 220 16.00 4.70 -4.25
C THR A 220 17.04 5.62 -4.87
N ASN A 221 17.72 6.44 -4.07
CA ASN A 221 18.77 7.36 -4.54
C ASN A 221 20.01 6.65 -5.11
N GLN A 222 20.17 5.34 -4.90
CA GLN A 222 21.22 4.55 -5.56
C GLN A 222 20.97 4.31 -7.06
N PHE A 223 19.75 4.59 -7.52
CA PHE A 223 19.37 4.48 -8.92
C PHE A 223 19.41 5.86 -9.57
N ASP A 224 20.52 6.21 -10.20
CA ASP A 224 20.78 7.56 -10.76
C ASP A 224 19.69 8.11 -11.66
N GLU A 225 18.96 7.24 -12.37
CA GLU A 225 17.89 7.63 -13.29
C GLU A 225 16.54 7.85 -12.60
N LEU A 226 16.40 7.46 -11.33
CA LEU A 226 15.15 7.55 -10.57
C LEU A 226 15.15 8.73 -9.62
N SER A 227 13.96 9.17 -9.26
CA SER A 227 13.70 10.14 -8.21
C SER A 227 12.51 9.69 -7.36
N SER A 228 12.53 10.02 -6.09
CA SER A 228 11.42 9.81 -5.19
C SER A 228 10.92 11.13 -4.61
N ILE A 229 9.61 11.21 -4.40
CA ILE A 229 8.94 12.33 -3.72
C ILE A 229 8.08 11.71 -2.61
N ILE A 230 8.10 12.31 -1.43
CA ILE A 230 7.33 11.83 -0.28
C ILE A 230 6.45 12.96 0.24
N SER A 231 5.22 12.61 0.62
CA SER A 231 4.26 13.48 1.30
C SER A 231 3.59 12.73 2.43
N ASN A 232 2.93 13.42 3.36
CA ASN A 232 2.02 12.76 4.26
C ASN A 232 0.65 12.52 3.58
N HIS A 233 -0.13 11.64 4.14
CA HIS A 233 -1.42 11.22 3.58
C HIS A 233 -2.42 12.39 3.48
N LYS A 234 -2.46 13.25 4.51
CA LYS A 234 -3.31 14.45 4.52
C LYS A 234 -3.00 15.34 3.32
N LYS A 235 -1.73 15.75 3.16
CA LYS A 235 -1.33 16.65 2.06
C LYS A 235 -1.63 16.04 0.71
N PHE A 236 -1.24 14.78 0.51
CA PHE A 236 -1.51 14.07 -0.74
C PHE A 236 -3.00 14.05 -1.09
N LEU A 237 -3.85 13.61 -0.17
CA LEU A 237 -5.29 13.49 -0.43
C LEU A 237 -5.97 14.85 -0.62
N THR A 238 -5.58 15.86 0.17
CA THR A 238 -6.15 17.22 0.02
C THR A 238 -5.73 17.87 -1.31
N SER A 239 -4.47 17.74 -1.71
CA SER A 239 -3.99 18.21 -3.03
C SER A 239 -4.67 17.47 -4.19
N MET A 240 -5.08 16.22 -3.98
CA MET A 240 -5.86 15.46 -4.96
C MET A 240 -7.36 15.76 -4.94
N GLY A 241 -7.83 16.67 -4.07
CA GLY A 241 -9.21 17.13 -4.03
C GLY A 241 -10.19 16.20 -3.32
N ILE A 242 -9.75 15.42 -2.31
CA ILE A 242 -10.63 14.48 -1.58
C ILE A 242 -11.82 15.22 -0.91
N VAL A 243 -11.60 16.44 -0.40
CA VAL A 243 -12.63 17.24 0.26
C VAL A 243 -13.65 17.71 -0.78
N GLN A 244 -13.20 18.28 -1.89
CA GLN A 244 -14.05 18.74 -3.00
C GLN A 244 -14.88 17.58 -3.58
N ARG A 245 -14.27 16.41 -3.72
CA ARG A 245 -15.00 15.21 -4.16
C ARG A 245 -16.08 14.81 -3.16
N ALA A 246 -15.79 14.86 -1.86
CA ALA A 246 -16.76 14.56 -0.82
C ALA A 246 -17.92 15.60 -0.81
N GLU A 247 -17.64 16.88 -1.01
CA GLU A 247 -18.64 17.94 -1.12
C GLU A 247 -19.62 17.64 -2.27
N ILE A 248 -19.11 17.36 -3.47
CA ILE A 248 -19.94 17.00 -4.64
C ILE A 248 -20.83 15.79 -4.35
N ILE A 249 -20.27 14.72 -3.78
CA ILE A 249 -21.04 13.51 -3.44
C ILE A 249 -22.11 13.86 -2.41
N SER A 250 -21.81 14.75 -1.47
CA SER A 250 -22.70 15.11 -0.36
C SER A 250 -23.96 15.86 -0.78
N GLU A 251 -24.00 16.49 -1.96
CA GLU A 251 -25.11 17.31 -2.40
C GLU A 251 -26.48 16.58 -2.37
N ASN A 252 -26.47 15.29 -2.72
CA ASN A 252 -27.66 14.44 -2.80
C ASN A 252 -27.86 13.55 -1.57
N LEU A 253 -27.13 13.76 -0.46
CA LEU A 253 -27.22 12.95 0.73
C LEU A 253 -28.07 13.62 1.81
N THR A 254 -28.71 12.82 2.66
CA THR A 254 -29.35 13.28 3.89
C THR A 254 -28.32 13.84 4.88
N PHE A 255 -28.75 14.58 5.89
CA PHE A 255 -27.88 15.13 6.91
C PHE A 255 -27.04 14.07 7.62
N SER A 256 -27.64 12.91 7.96
CA SER A 256 -26.95 11.80 8.61
C SER A 256 -25.88 11.19 7.73
N GLU A 257 -26.18 10.96 6.43
CA GLU A 257 -25.22 10.42 5.46
C GLU A 257 -24.07 11.40 5.18
N LYS A 258 -24.35 12.71 5.11
CA LYS A 258 -23.31 13.76 5.02
C LYS A 258 -22.37 13.70 6.21
N SER A 259 -22.93 13.63 7.42
CA SER A 259 -22.14 13.56 8.65
C SER A 259 -21.22 12.34 8.67
N ASP A 260 -21.75 11.17 8.28
CA ASP A 260 -20.95 9.93 8.18
C ASP A 260 -19.85 10.03 7.12
N LEU A 261 -20.17 10.57 5.93
CA LEU A 261 -19.18 10.78 4.87
C LEU A 261 -18.01 11.66 5.34
N PHE A 262 -18.32 12.84 5.90
CA PHE A 262 -17.28 13.78 6.35
C PHE A 262 -16.52 13.25 7.57
N TYR A 263 -17.15 12.47 8.46
CA TYR A 263 -16.45 11.77 9.52
C TYR A 263 -15.41 10.79 8.97
N ARG A 264 -15.76 10.00 7.93
CA ARG A 264 -14.85 9.06 7.25
C ARG A 264 -13.71 9.77 6.54
N ILE A 265 -14.01 10.87 5.81
CA ILE A 265 -12.97 11.71 5.19
C ILE A 265 -12.02 12.26 6.25
N ARG A 266 -12.55 12.78 7.34
CA ARG A 266 -11.75 13.29 8.46
C ARG A 266 -10.78 12.24 8.99
N ARG A 267 -11.20 10.98 9.15
CA ARG A 267 -10.29 9.89 9.57
C ARG A 267 -9.07 9.74 8.68
N LEU A 268 -9.21 9.97 7.37
CA LEU A 268 -8.12 9.86 6.40
C LEU A 268 -7.15 11.04 6.46
N ILE A 269 -7.64 12.25 6.76
CA ILE A 269 -6.83 13.47 6.65
C ILE A 269 -6.49 14.12 8.00
N ASP A 270 -7.08 13.70 9.10
CA ASP A 270 -6.77 14.22 10.44
C ASP A 270 -5.36 13.77 10.86
N GLU A 271 -4.54 14.74 11.30
CA GLU A 271 -3.14 14.53 11.68
C GLU A 271 -3.00 13.54 12.85
N LYS A 272 -3.98 13.52 13.76
CA LYS A 272 -3.99 12.61 14.91
C LYS A 272 -4.46 11.20 14.56
N GLN A 273 -4.85 10.96 13.31
CA GLN A 273 -5.30 9.67 12.81
C GLN A 273 -4.41 9.23 11.64
N MET A 274 -4.97 9.02 10.46
CA MET A 274 -4.21 8.52 9.31
C MET A 274 -3.44 9.60 8.56
N GLY A 275 -3.79 10.88 8.75
CA GLY A 275 -3.26 11.99 7.96
C GLY A 275 -1.74 12.17 8.07
N GLU A 276 -1.17 12.00 9.28
CA GLU A 276 0.28 12.02 9.51
C GLU A 276 0.87 10.61 9.65
N LEU A 277 0.12 9.65 10.17
CA LEU A 277 0.61 8.28 10.36
C LEU A 277 1.00 7.65 9.04
N PHE A 278 0.21 7.86 7.98
CA PHE A 278 0.50 7.34 6.66
C PHE A 278 1.37 8.30 5.85
N LYS A 279 2.29 7.73 5.10
CA LYS A 279 3.11 8.45 4.11
C LYS A 279 2.76 7.96 2.71
N VAL A 280 2.97 8.85 1.76
CA VAL A 280 2.79 8.57 0.33
C VAL A 280 4.10 8.86 -0.36
N MET A 281 4.67 7.86 -1.04
CA MET A 281 5.93 7.98 -1.76
C MET A 281 5.73 7.62 -3.23
N LEU A 282 6.12 8.52 -4.12
CA LEU A 282 6.18 8.27 -5.56
C LEU A 282 7.64 8.06 -5.97
N ILE A 283 7.92 6.95 -6.66
CA ILE A 283 9.20 6.69 -7.31
C ILE A 283 8.96 6.64 -8.82
N LYS A 284 9.73 7.41 -9.60
CA LYS A 284 9.61 7.53 -11.05
C LYS A 284 10.93 7.92 -11.69
N LYS A 285 11.03 7.92 -13.02
CA LYS A 285 12.21 8.46 -13.70
C LYS A 285 12.36 9.97 -13.47
N LYS A 286 13.60 10.43 -13.28
CA LYS A 286 13.93 11.88 -13.11
C LYS A 286 13.45 12.75 -14.26
N LYS A 287 13.45 12.20 -15.50
CA LYS A 287 12.96 12.92 -16.68
C LYS A 287 11.46 13.22 -16.63
N ASN A 288 10.66 12.38 -15.95
CA ASN A 288 9.25 12.63 -15.75
C ASN A 288 9.04 13.71 -14.66
N LYS A 289 8.45 14.84 -15.02
CA LYS A 289 8.23 16.00 -14.14
C LYS A 289 6.93 15.97 -13.36
N PHE A 290 6.17 14.85 -13.44
CA PHE A 290 4.91 14.67 -12.71
C PHE A 290 5.09 14.83 -11.20
N LYS A 291 4.23 15.65 -10.59
CA LYS A 291 4.22 15.93 -9.15
C LYS A 291 2.81 16.03 -8.55
N THR A 292 1.76 15.79 -9.35
CA THR A 292 0.37 15.93 -8.88
C THR A 292 0.12 15.12 -7.61
N GLY A 293 -0.44 15.77 -6.59
CA GLY A 293 -0.61 15.23 -5.25
C GLY A 293 0.62 15.40 -4.33
N PHE A 294 1.74 15.90 -4.87
CA PHE A 294 3.00 16.13 -4.14
C PHE A 294 3.47 17.58 -4.25
N GLU A 295 2.60 18.48 -4.70
CA GLU A 295 2.90 19.90 -4.72
C GLU A 295 3.17 20.38 -3.28
N ILE A 296 4.30 21.10 -3.11
CA ILE A 296 4.64 21.78 -1.87
C ILE A 296 4.04 23.17 -2.00
N ASP A 297 3.15 23.52 -1.09
CA ASP A 297 2.66 24.90 -0.92
C ASP A 297 3.82 25.85 -0.53
#